data_60fc95a27eed7bb814cdf5a813ab38ac
#
_entry.id   60fc95a27eed7bb814cdf5a813ab38ac
#
_cell.length_a   1.000
_cell.length_b   1.000
_cell.length_c   1.000
_cell.angle_alpha   90.00
_cell.angle_beta   90.00
_cell.angle_gamma   90.00
#
_symmetry.space_group_name_H-M   'P 1'
#
loop_
_entity.id
_entity.type
_entity.pdbx_description
1 polymer ?
#
loop_
_entity_poly.entity_id
_entity_poly.type
_entity_poly.pdbx_seq_one_letter_code
_entity_poly.pdbx_strand_id
1 'polypeptide(L)'
;MTNFDQLFIDFSKLKVVIIGDVMLDTYWWGQVDRISPEAPVPVVALQRKEHRVGGAANVALNTVALGAQTTIVSVIGTDADGALLQSLFEAQNIDTQYLLSTPSRITTNKTRVMSRNQQMMRLDAEITTPIASDIEKALLQKFTDCLNTQKPDIVIFEDYDKGVLTPAIIKEAIAICTERNIVMSVDPKKNNFLAYKGVTLFKPNLKEVKEGLQVPIPSVTLDNLRLVHTALQTHLAHQISLITLSEKGMFFDTGDVAKIIPTHIRSIADVSGAGDTVIAVASLVYAATKNIELATEMANIAGGLVCEEVGTAAINKSRLLAECKLLLVS
;
A
#
# COMPACT_ATOMS: atom_id res chain seq x y z
N MET A 1 -23.46 17.87 3.88
CA MET A 1 -23.08 16.69 4.68
C MET A 1 -22.85 15.52 3.77
N THR A 2 -21.74 14.80 3.94
CA THR A 2 -21.42 13.59 3.17
C THR A 2 -22.37 12.46 3.58
N ASN A 3 -23.04 11.84 2.60
CA ASN A 3 -23.81 10.62 2.85
C ASN A 3 -22.86 9.43 2.85
N PHE A 4 -22.33 9.04 4.01
CA PHE A 4 -21.39 7.94 4.14
C PHE A 4 -21.97 6.59 3.72
N ASP A 5 -23.27 6.31 3.97
CA ASP A 5 -23.88 5.05 3.53
C ASP A 5 -23.83 4.94 2.01
N GLN A 6 -24.18 6.02 1.31
CA GLN A 6 -24.11 6.04 -0.14
C GLN A 6 -22.67 5.93 -0.66
N LEU A 7 -21.71 6.64 -0.04
CA LEU A 7 -20.30 6.56 -0.41
C LEU A 7 -19.76 5.12 -0.31
N PHE A 8 -20.09 4.42 0.79
CA PHE A 8 -19.67 3.01 0.97
C PHE A 8 -20.38 2.02 0.04
N ILE A 9 -21.57 2.37 -0.47
CA ILE A 9 -22.23 1.65 -1.56
C ILE A 9 -21.50 1.94 -2.88
N ASP A 10 -21.13 3.19 -3.15
CA ASP A 10 -20.47 3.59 -4.38
C ASP A 10 -19.08 2.97 -4.56
N PHE A 11 -18.38 2.61 -3.47
CA PHE A 11 -17.14 1.85 -3.56
C PHE A 11 -17.29 0.55 -4.36
N SER A 12 -18.45 -0.11 -4.30
CA SER A 12 -18.68 -1.36 -5.06
C SER A 12 -18.78 -1.17 -6.58
N LYS A 13 -18.91 0.06 -7.03
CA LYS A 13 -18.92 0.42 -8.46
C LYS A 13 -17.52 0.73 -9.00
N LEU A 14 -16.57 1.01 -8.09
CA LEU A 14 -15.22 1.39 -8.47
C LEU A 14 -14.41 0.19 -8.92
N LYS A 15 -13.65 0.40 -9.99
CA LYS A 15 -12.68 -0.53 -10.53
C LYS A 15 -11.27 -0.01 -10.23
N VAL A 16 -10.50 -0.82 -9.54
CA VAL A 16 -9.15 -0.49 -9.08
C VAL A 16 -8.15 -1.43 -9.73
N VAL A 17 -7.12 -0.88 -10.33
CA VAL A 17 -5.95 -1.66 -10.76
C VAL A 17 -4.79 -1.30 -9.85
N ILE A 18 -4.12 -2.31 -9.31
CA ILE A 18 -2.94 -2.13 -8.47
C ILE A 18 -1.75 -2.74 -9.20
N ILE A 19 -0.70 -1.95 -9.40
CA ILE A 19 0.55 -2.41 -9.98
C ILE A 19 1.68 -2.21 -8.97
N GLY A 20 2.44 -3.27 -8.67
CA GLY A 20 3.54 -3.16 -7.70
C GLY A 20 4.07 -4.48 -7.18
N ASP A 21 4.82 -4.39 -6.09
CA ASP A 21 5.49 -5.52 -5.48
C ASP A 21 4.54 -6.25 -4.52
N VAL A 22 4.09 -7.45 -4.91
CA VAL A 22 3.32 -8.34 -4.04
C VAL A 22 4.26 -9.21 -3.21
N MET A 23 3.80 -9.60 -2.02
CA MET A 23 4.56 -10.48 -1.16
C MET A 23 3.65 -11.36 -0.28
N LEU A 24 4.23 -12.42 0.24
CA LEU A 24 3.65 -13.27 1.26
C LEU A 24 4.18 -12.82 2.63
N ASP A 25 3.29 -12.52 3.56
CA ASP A 25 3.59 -12.33 4.97
C ASP A 25 3.29 -13.63 5.71
N THR A 26 4.34 -14.32 6.16
CA THR A 26 4.24 -15.59 6.87
C THR A 26 4.48 -15.37 8.35
N TYR A 27 3.63 -15.95 9.20
CA TYR A 27 3.76 -15.92 10.65
C TYR A 27 3.95 -17.34 11.18
N TRP A 28 5.06 -17.59 11.83
CA TRP A 28 5.35 -18.82 12.53
C TRP A 28 5.16 -18.61 14.03
N TRP A 29 4.00 -19.03 14.54
CA TRP A 29 3.64 -18.90 15.93
C TRP A 29 4.14 -20.08 16.73
N GLY A 30 4.87 -19.82 17.83
CA GLY A 30 5.40 -20.85 18.68
C GLY A 30 5.68 -20.37 20.11
N GLN A 31 6.40 -21.18 20.83
CA GLN A 31 6.79 -20.91 22.21
C GLN A 31 8.29 -21.17 22.39
N VAL A 32 8.95 -20.31 23.15
CA VAL A 32 10.37 -20.46 23.54
C VAL A 32 10.39 -20.89 24.99
N ASP A 33 10.81 -22.15 25.23
CA ASP A 33 10.92 -22.70 26.58
C ASP A 33 12.39 -23.04 26.92
N ARG A 34 13.29 -23.04 25.94
CA ARG A 34 14.70 -23.41 26.13
C ARG A 34 15.63 -22.71 25.15
N ILE A 35 16.90 -22.65 25.53
CA ILE A 35 18.01 -22.29 24.64
C ILE A 35 18.54 -23.59 23.99
N SER A 36 19.00 -23.51 22.75
CA SER A 36 19.59 -24.64 22.04
C SER A 36 20.88 -25.12 22.76
N PRO A 37 21.11 -26.43 22.86
CA PRO A 37 22.41 -26.96 23.30
C PRO A 37 23.52 -26.80 22.26
N GLU A 38 23.18 -26.52 21.00
CA GLU A 38 24.13 -26.39 19.88
C GLU A 38 24.70 -24.97 19.74
N ALA A 39 23.94 -23.97 20.18
CA ALA A 39 24.32 -22.55 20.08
C ALA A 39 23.47 -21.70 21.06
N PRO A 40 23.94 -20.51 21.49
CA PRO A 40 23.19 -19.64 22.41
C PRO A 40 22.00 -18.93 21.71
N VAL A 41 21.10 -19.71 21.11
CA VAL A 41 19.92 -19.24 20.41
C VAL A 41 18.65 -19.87 20.98
N PRO A 42 17.51 -19.15 21.02
CA PRO A 42 16.24 -19.72 21.47
C PRO A 42 15.74 -20.81 20.51
N VAL A 43 15.14 -21.86 21.07
CA VAL A 43 14.44 -22.89 20.30
C VAL A 43 12.96 -22.55 20.32
N VAL A 44 12.39 -22.22 19.14
CA VAL A 44 10.96 -21.95 18.99
C VAL A 44 10.25 -23.26 18.66
N ALA A 45 9.44 -23.78 19.60
CA ALA A 45 8.56 -24.90 19.33
C ALA A 45 7.36 -24.42 18.52
N LEU A 46 7.38 -24.70 17.22
CA LEU A 46 6.37 -24.24 16.27
C LEU A 46 5.01 -24.89 16.55
N GLN A 47 3.97 -24.06 16.68
CA GLN A 47 2.59 -24.49 16.95
C GLN A 47 1.66 -24.26 15.75
N ARG A 48 1.82 -23.14 15.05
CA ARG A 48 0.94 -22.72 13.95
C ARG A 48 1.72 -21.93 12.91
N LYS A 49 1.39 -22.14 11.63
CA LYS A 49 1.79 -21.28 10.51
C LYS A 49 0.56 -20.54 9.99
N GLU A 50 0.74 -19.29 9.67
CA GLU A 50 -0.28 -18.43 9.09
C GLU A 50 0.33 -17.68 7.92
N HIS A 51 -0.42 -17.52 6.84
CA HIS A 51 0.01 -16.80 5.65
C HIS A 51 -0.99 -15.70 5.35
N ARG A 52 -0.48 -14.50 5.08
CA ARG A 52 -1.26 -13.34 4.71
C ARG A 52 -0.69 -12.70 3.46
N VAL A 53 -1.49 -11.97 2.73
CA VAL A 53 -1.02 -11.15 1.60
C VAL A 53 -0.40 -9.86 2.12
N GLY A 54 0.71 -9.41 1.51
CA GLY A 54 1.44 -8.20 1.90
C GLY A 54 1.85 -7.35 0.70
N GLY A 55 2.34 -6.13 0.96
CA GLY A 55 2.70 -5.16 -0.07
C GLY A 55 1.50 -4.78 -0.94
N ALA A 56 1.69 -4.72 -2.25
CA ALA A 56 0.61 -4.40 -3.20
C ALA A 56 -0.63 -5.30 -3.03
N ALA A 57 -0.43 -6.54 -2.57
CA ALA A 57 -1.52 -7.46 -2.27
C ALA A 57 -2.33 -7.05 -1.03
N ASN A 58 -1.71 -6.42 -0.03
CA ASN A 58 -2.43 -5.87 1.13
C ASN A 58 -3.25 -4.63 0.74
N VAL A 59 -2.77 -3.80 -0.18
CA VAL A 59 -3.57 -2.71 -0.76
C VAL A 59 -4.80 -3.28 -1.47
N ALA A 60 -4.62 -4.35 -2.27
CA ALA A 60 -5.73 -5.03 -2.95
C ALA A 60 -6.74 -5.62 -1.96
N LEU A 61 -6.26 -6.24 -0.89
CA LEU A 61 -7.11 -6.76 0.18
C LEU A 61 -7.98 -5.69 0.81
N ASN A 62 -7.41 -4.50 1.09
CA ASN A 62 -8.14 -3.37 1.67
C ASN A 62 -9.19 -2.80 0.71
N THR A 63 -8.88 -2.68 -0.59
CA THR A 63 -9.84 -2.18 -1.59
C THR A 63 -11.00 -3.14 -1.78
N VAL A 64 -10.75 -4.47 -1.83
CA VAL A 64 -11.80 -5.50 -1.89
C VAL A 64 -12.63 -5.52 -0.60
N ALA A 65 -12.01 -5.40 0.56
CA ALA A 65 -12.73 -5.36 1.85
C ALA A 65 -13.73 -4.19 1.93
N LEU A 66 -13.45 -3.08 1.25
CA LEU A 66 -14.36 -1.94 1.10
C LEU A 66 -15.42 -2.15 0.02
N GLY A 67 -15.26 -3.18 -0.83
CA GLY A 67 -16.22 -3.59 -1.83
C GLY A 67 -15.84 -3.27 -3.27
N ALA A 68 -14.67 -2.67 -3.53
CA ALA A 68 -14.22 -2.34 -4.88
C ALA A 68 -13.86 -3.57 -5.70
N GLN A 69 -14.03 -3.49 -7.02
CA GLN A 69 -13.56 -4.50 -7.97
C GLN A 69 -12.07 -4.28 -8.20
N THR A 70 -11.24 -5.21 -7.74
CA THR A 70 -9.79 -5.00 -7.69
C THR A 70 -9.05 -6.03 -8.53
N THR A 71 -8.18 -5.55 -9.39
CA THR A 71 -7.28 -6.35 -10.23
C THR A 71 -5.83 -6.06 -9.85
N ILE A 72 -5.02 -7.10 -9.70
CA ILE A 72 -3.58 -6.98 -9.40
C ILE A 72 -2.74 -7.24 -10.66
N VAL A 73 -1.75 -6.37 -10.88
CA VAL A 73 -0.73 -6.51 -11.93
C VAL A 73 0.63 -6.56 -11.26
N SER A 74 1.28 -7.71 -11.30
CA SER A 74 2.57 -7.91 -10.61
C SER A 74 3.34 -9.09 -11.20
N VAL A 75 4.52 -9.36 -10.64
CA VAL A 75 5.37 -10.49 -10.99
C VAL A 75 5.64 -11.34 -9.75
N ILE A 76 5.43 -12.65 -9.86
CA ILE A 76 5.72 -13.64 -8.82
C ILE A 76 6.67 -14.72 -9.36
N GLY A 77 7.25 -15.51 -8.47
CA GLY A 77 7.99 -16.72 -8.82
C GLY A 77 7.08 -17.87 -9.24
N THR A 78 7.64 -18.87 -9.93
CA THR A 78 6.97 -20.16 -10.20
C THR A 78 7.19 -21.16 -9.05
N ASP A 79 7.44 -20.66 -7.85
CA ASP A 79 7.70 -21.41 -6.62
C ASP A 79 6.42 -21.69 -5.82
N ALA A 80 6.56 -22.45 -4.72
CA ALA A 80 5.45 -22.80 -3.85
C ALA A 80 4.78 -21.56 -3.19
N ASP A 81 5.58 -20.55 -2.86
CA ASP A 81 5.09 -19.30 -2.27
C ASP A 81 4.26 -18.50 -3.28
N GLY A 82 4.65 -18.52 -4.57
CA GLY A 82 3.87 -17.92 -5.66
C GLY A 82 2.51 -18.59 -5.85
N ALA A 83 2.48 -19.92 -5.86
CA ALA A 83 1.23 -20.68 -5.93
C ALA A 83 0.32 -20.43 -4.71
N LEU A 84 0.91 -20.36 -3.51
CA LEU A 84 0.19 -20.03 -2.28
C LEU A 84 -0.37 -18.59 -2.33
N LEU A 85 0.42 -17.63 -2.74
CA LEU A 85 -0.02 -16.24 -2.87
C LEU A 85 -1.18 -16.10 -3.85
N GLN A 86 -1.12 -16.79 -4.99
CA GLN A 86 -2.21 -16.82 -5.96
C GLN A 86 -3.49 -17.41 -5.36
N SER A 87 -3.40 -18.52 -4.61
CA SER A 87 -4.57 -19.10 -3.95
C SER A 87 -5.18 -18.16 -2.90
N LEU A 88 -4.36 -17.38 -2.19
CA LEU A 88 -4.83 -16.38 -1.24
C LEU A 88 -5.56 -15.23 -1.96
N PHE A 89 -5.09 -14.79 -3.13
CA PHE A 89 -5.79 -13.80 -3.94
C PHE A 89 -7.18 -14.28 -4.36
N GLU A 90 -7.26 -15.51 -4.88
CA GLU A 90 -8.52 -16.13 -5.31
C GLU A 90 -9.52 -16.22 -4.15
N ALA A 91 -9.05 -16.65 -2.96
CA ALA A 91 -9.86 -16.72 -1.76
C ALA A 91 -10.40 -15.36 -1.28
N GLN A 92 -9.74 -14.27 -1.66
CA GLN A 92 -10.12 -12.90 -1.33
C GLN A 92 -10.84 -12.17 -2.49
N ASN A 93 -11.18 -12.87 -3.57
CA ASN A 93 -11.80 -12.30 -4.78
C ASN A 93 -10.97 -11.17 -5.42
N ILE A 94 -9.65 -11.27 -5.37
CA ILE A 94 -8.73 -10.38 -6.07
C ILE A 94 -8.46 -10.99 -7.46
N ASP A 95 -8.71 -10.24 -8.53
CA ASP A 95 -8.48 -10.70 -9.89
C ASP A 95 -6.97 -10.80 -10.20
N THR A 96 -6.52 -12.01 -10.56
CA THR A 96 -5.11 -12.35 -10.83
C THR A 96 -4.80 -12.59 -12.30
N GLN A 97 -5.74 -12.32 -13.21
CA GLN A 97 -5.58 -12.59 -14.65
C GLN A 97 -4.30 -11.95 -15.22
N TYR A 98 -3.88 -10.83 -14.67
CA TYR A 98 -2.72 -10.06 -15.10
C TYR A 98 -1.47 -10.26 -14.24
N LEU A 99 -1.49 -11.24 -13.34
CA LEU A 99 -0.30 -11.67 -12.60
C LEU A 99 0.64 -12.44 -13.54
N LEU A 100 1.91 -12.09 -13.52
CA LEU A 100 2.95 -12.74 -14.33
C LEU A 100 3.81 -13.65 -13.46
N SER A 101 3.86 -14.94 -13.78
CA SER A 101 4.74 -15.89 -13.08
C SER A 101 6.02 -16.11 -13.89
N THR A 102 7.17 -16.13 -13.23
CA THR A 102 8.48 -16.34 -13.88
C THR A 102 9.39 -17.21 -13.03
N PRO A 103 10.16 -18.13 -13.64
CA PRO A 103 11.17 -18.90 -12.92
C PRO A 103 12.45 -18.11 -12.59
N SER A 104 12.59 -16.89 -13.13
CA SER A 104 13.79 -16.07 -12.97
C SER A 104 13.86 -15.34 -11.62
N ARG A 105 12.83 -15.45 -10.79
CA ARG A 105 12.82 -14.89 -9.42
C ARG A 105 12.01 -15.74 -8.47
N ILE A 106 12.30 -15.60 -7.17
CA ILE A 106 11.49 -16.15 -6.11
C ILE A 106 10.38 -15.16 -5.74
N THR A 107 9.25 -15.69 -5.25
CA THR A 107 8.19 -14.88 -4.65
C THR A 107 8.68 -14.30 -3.32
N THR A 108 8.51 -13.00 -3.14
CA THR A 108 8.89 -12.34 -1.88
C THR A 108 8.08 -12.91 -0.72
N ASN A 109 8.78 -13.43 0.30
CA ASN A 109 8.15 -13.94 1.53
C ASN A 109 8.86 -13.38 2.77
N LYS A 110 8.10 -12.73 3.64
CA LYS A 110 8.57 -12.18 4.92
C LYS A 110 8.06 -13.03 6.07
N THR A 111 8.88 -13.98 6.53
CA THR A 111 8.53 -14.88 7.62
C THR A 111 8.89 -14.28 8.98
N ARG A 112 7.87 -14.01 9.78
CA ARG A 112 8.00 -13.53 11.17
C ARG A 112 7.85 -14.70 12.13
N VAL A 113 8.91 -14.95 12.91
CA VAL A 113 8.90 -15.97 13.97
C VAL A 113 8.42 -15.31 15.25
N MET A 114 7.28 -15.77 15.75
CA MET A 114 6.58 -15.21 16.90
C MET A 114 6.64 -16.18 18.08
N SER A 115 7.01 -15.66 19.26
CA SER A 115 6.83 -16.38 20.52
C SER A 115 5.83 -15.63 21.38
N ARG A 116 4.71 -16.27 21.71
CA ARG A 116 3.56 -15.58 22.31
C ARG A 116 3.16 -14.37 21.44
N ASN A 117 3.28 -13.15 21.94
CA ASN A 117 2.97 -11.91 21.22
C ASN A 117 4.21 -11.10 20.81
N GLN A 118 5.42 -11.71 20.93
CA GLN A 118 6.66 -11.03 20.61
C GLN A 118 7.31 -11.59 19.34
N GLN A 119 7.71 -10.71 18.43
CA GLN A 119 8.51 -11.11 17.28
C GLN A 119 9.94 -11.39 17.71
N MET A 120 10.39 -12.62 17.48
CA MET A 120 11.74 -13.11 17.82
C MET A 120 12.74 -12.83 16.72
N MET A 121 12.34 -13.04 15.47
CA MET A 121 13.16 -12.76 14.28
C MET A 121 12.28 -12.61 13.04
N ARG A 122 12.87 -12.10 11.95
CA ARG A 122 12.28 -12.09 10.63
C ARG A 122 13.25 -12.70 9.61
N LEU A 123 12.73 -13.56 8.76
CA LEU A 123 13.44 -14.15 7.63
C LEU A 123 12.83 -13.57 6.35
N ASP A 124 13.65 -12.94 5.52
CA ASP A 124 13.23 -12.35 4.25
C ASP A 124 13.79 -13.18 3.10
N ALA A 125 12.91 -13.90 2.38
CA ALA A 125 13.22 -14.55 1.13
C ALA A 125 12.76 -13.61 0.00
N GLU A 126 13.70 -12.93 -0.66
CA GLU A 126 13.36 -11.91 -1.65
C GLU A 126 14.49 -11.66 -2.66
N ILE A 127 14.10 -11.15 -3.83
CA ILE A 127 15.00 -10.58 -4.82
C ILE A 127 14.62 -9.10 -4.96
N THR A 128 15.61 -8.21 -4.76
CA THR A 128 15.41 -6.76 -4.83
C THR A 128 15.91 -6.13 -6.12
N THR A 129 16.62 -6.91 -6.95
CA THR A 129 17.08 -6.43 -8.26
C THR A 129 15.91 -6.24 -9.22
N PRO A 130 16.00 -5.26 -10.13
CA PRO A 130 15.00 -5.06 -11.17
C PRO A 130 14.70 -6.34 -11.95
N ILE A 131 13.45 -6.51 -12.38
CA ILE A 131 13.05 -7.56 -13.32
C ILE A 131 13.74 -7.36 -14.66
N ALA A 132 14.01 -8.46 -15.39
CA ALA A 132 14.66 -8.41 -16.68
C ALA A 132 13.77 -7.70 -17.73
N SER A 133 14.37 -7.15 -18.78
CA SER A 133 13.68 -6.31 -19.76
C SER A 133 12.60 -7.04 -20.59
N ASP A 134 12.73 -8.35 -20.75
CA ASP A 134 11.70 -9.18 -21.38
C ASP A 134 10.47 -9.32 -20.47
N ILE A 135 10.69 -9.45 -19.16
CA ILE A 135 9.65 -9.48 -18.13
C ILE A 135 8.99 -8.09 -18.01
N GLU A 136 9.78 -6.99 -18.06
CA GLU A 136 9.23 -5.62 -18.10
C GLU A 136 8.23 -5.44 -19.25
N LYS A 137 8.63 -5.85 -20.46
CA LYS A 137 7.77 -5.76 -21.65
C LYS A 137 6.49 -6.59 -21.50
N ALA A 138 6.61 -7.82 -20.97
CA ALA A 138 5.47 -8.69 -20.75
C ALA A 138 4.52 -8.11 -19.69
N LEU A 139 5.05 -7.51 -18.62
CA LEU A 139 4.27 -6.86 -17.57
C LEU A 139 3.55 -5.61 -18.09
N LEU A 140 4.23 -4.76 -18.88
CA LEU A 140 3.62 -3.58 -19.50
C LEU A 140 2.51 -3.96 -20.50
N GLN A 141 2.69 -5.06 -21.25
CA GLN A 141 1.64 -5.58 -22.11
C GLN A 141 0.43 -6.03 -21.28
N LYS A 142 0.64 -6.82 -20.23
CA LYS A 142 -0.44 -7.23 -19.30
C LYS A 142 -1.12 -6.03 -18.64
N PHE A 143 -0.38 -5.01 -18.24
CA PHE A 143 -0.93 -3.78 -17.70
C PHE A 143 -1.81 -3.06 -18.72
N THR A 144 -1.34 -2.93 -19.96
CA THR A 144 -2.09 -2.30 -21.05
C THR A 144 -3.39 -3.06 -21.35
N ASP A 145 -3.33 -4.39 -21.42
CA ASP A 145 -4.48 -5.26 -21.64
C ASP A 145 -5.48 -5.16 -20.48
N CYS A 146 -4.96 -5.10 -19.25
CA CYS A 146 -5.77 -4.86 -18.05
C CYS A 146 -6.54 -3.54 -18.15
N LEU A 147 -5.88 -2.44 -18.48
CA LEU A 147 -6.53 -1.13 -18.60
C LEU A 147 -7.57 -1.11 -19.73
N ASN A 148 -7.33 -1.80 -20.83
CA ASN A 148 -8.28 -1.91 -21.96
C ASN A 148 -9.55 -2.66 -21.55
N THR A 149 -9.40 -3.73 -20.77
CA THR A 149 -10.49 -4.63 -20.36
C THR A 149 -11.25 -4.08 -19.17
N GLN A 150 -10.53 -3.70 -18.12
CA GLN A 150 -11.12 -3.30 -16.83
C GLN A 150 -11.65 -1.86 -16.88
N LYS A 151 -10.98 -0.95 -17.62
CA LYS A 151 -11.28 0.50 -17.64
C LYS A 151 -11.37 1.05 -16.22
N PRO A 152 -10.28 1.02 -15.44
CA PRO A 152 -10.30 1.37 -14.02
C PRO A 152 -10.57 2.86 -13.80
N ASP A 153 -11.19 3.15 -12.65
CA ASP A 153 -11.38 4.51 -12.14
C ASP A 153 -10.09 5.06 -11.54
N ILE A 154 -9.23 4.15 -11.04
CA ILE A 154 -7.96 4.50 -10.41
C ILE A 154 -6.92 3.38 -10.58
N VAL A 155 -5.66 3.78 -10.76
CA VAL A 155 -4.48 2.92 -10.71
C VAL A 155 -3.67 3.29 -9.47
N ILE A 156 -3.30 2.29 -8.67
CA ILE A 156 -2.44 2.45 -7.49
C ILE A 156 -1.09 1.80 -7.78
N PHE A 157 -0.01 2.60 -7.69
CA PHE A 157 1.36 2.12 -7.74
C PHE A 157 1.83 1.85 -6.30
N GLU A 158 2.16 0.60 -6.02
CA GLU A 158 2.61 0.18 -4.69
C GLU A 158 4.04 -0.36 -4.77
N ASP A 159 5.00 0.51 -4.44
CA ASP A 159 6.43 0.24 -4.52
C ASP A 159 6.94 -0.27 -3.17
N TYR A 160 7.67 -1.38 -3.19
CA TYR A 160 8.36 -1.94 -2.03
C TYR A 160 9.85 -2.19 -2.29
N ASP A 161 10.39 -1.57 -3.37
CA ASP A 161 11.79 -1.78 -3.78
C ASP A 161 12.13 -3.28 -3.99
N LYS A 162 11.17 -4.07 -4.53
CA LYS A 162 11.39 -5.49 -4.86
C LYS A 162 11.58 -5.72 -6.36
N GLY A 163 11.77 -4.64 -7.11
CA GLY A 163 12.20 -4.69 -8.50
C GLY A 163 11.12 -4.90 -9.54
N VAL A 164 9.84 -4.97 -9.18
CA VAL A 164 8.73 -5.00 -10.14
C VAL A 164 8.54 -3.62 -10.77
N LEU A 165 8.52 -2.58 -9.95
CA LEU A 165 8.40 -1.20 -10.42
C LEU A 165 9.79 -0.64 -10.78
N THR A 166 10.23 -0.92 -12.00
CA THR A 166 11.46 -0.33 -12.55
C THR A 166 11.17 1.08 -13.08
N PRO A 167 12.20 1.96 -13.21
CA PRO A 167 12.01 3.28 -13.81
C PRO A 167 11.34 3.25 -15.19
N ALA A 168 11.61 2.21 -15.98
CA ALA A 168 10.99 2.03 -17.30
C ALA A 168 9.49 1.72 -17.18
N ILE A 169 9.12 0.76 -16.32
CA ILE A 169 7.71 0.43 -16.05
C ILE A 169 6.96 1.64 -15.50
N ILE A 170 7.51 2.33 -14.51
CA ILE A 170 6.90 3.52 -13.91
C ILE A 170 6.59 4.56 -14.98
N LYS A 171 7.59 4.90 -15.79
CA LYS A 171 7.46 5.91 -16.84
C LYS A 171 6.37 5.55 -17.86
N GLU A 172 6.41 4.34 -18.40
CA GLU A 172 5.47 3.90 -19.44
C GLU A 172 4.06 3.71 -18.87
N ALA A 173 3.90 3.14 -17.68
CA ALA A 173 2.61 2.96 -17.04
C ALA A 173 1.94 4.30 -16.71
N ILE A 174 2.69 5.30 -16.23
CA ILE A 174 2.18 6.66 -16.00
C ILE A 174 1.76 7.31 -17.33
N ALA A 175 2.56 7.17 -18.40
CA ALA A 175 2.21 7.72 -19.71
C ALA A 175 0.88 7.14 -20.23
N ILE A 176 0.70 5.81 -20.15
CA ILE A 176 -0.53 5.13 -20.56
C ILE A 176 -1.74 5.60 -19.73
N CYS A 177 -1.58 5.75 -18.42
CA CYS A 177 -2.64 6.25 -17.53
C CYS A 177 -2.99 7.72 -17.85
N THR A 178 -1.99 8.55 -18.11
CA THR A 178 -2.19 9.97 -18.46
C THR A 178 -2.96 10.14 -19.75
N GLU A 179 -2.60 9.40 -20.81
CA GLU A 179 -3.33 9.41 -22.09
C GLU A 179 -4.81 9.03 -21.94
N ARG A 180 -5.13 8.20 -20.94
CA ARG A 180 -6.48 7.72 -20.66
C ARG A 180 -7.21 8.51 -19.58
N ASN A 181 -6.60 9.55 -19.04
CA ASN A 181 -7.12 10.37 -17.94
C ASN A 181 -7.50 9.54 -16.70
N ILE A 182 -6.73 8.47 -16.40
CA ILE A 182 -6.95 7.63 -15.23
C ILE A 182 -6.29 8.29 -14.02
N VAL A 183 -7.00 8.34 -12.89
CA VAL A 183 -6.45 8.80 -11.60
C VAL A 183 -5.34 7.85 -11.16
N MET A 184 -4.23 8.40 -10.69
CA MET A 184 -3.07 7.64 -10.23
C MET A 184 -2.72 7.99 -8.80
N SER A 185 -2.59 6.97 -7.94
CA SER A 185 -2.05 7.10 -6.57
C SER A 185 -0.75 6.32 -6.45
N VAL A 186 0.16 6.80 -5.63
CA VAL A 186 1.48 6.16 -5.44
C VAL A 186 1.85 6.10 -3.97
N ASP A 187 2.26 4.92 -3.49
CA ASP A 187 3.07 4.74 -2.27
C ASP A 187 4.53 4.49 -2.70
N PRO A 188 5.39 5.51 -2.71
CA PRO A 188 6.74 5.39 -3.22
C PRO A 188 7.69 4.76 -2.20
N LYS A 189 8.78 4.17 -2.71
CA LYS A 189 9.95 3.82 -1.89
C LYS A 189 11.20 4.55 -2.39
N LYS A 190 12.27 4.41 -1.64
CA LYS A 190 13.48 5.21 -1.77
C LYS A 190 14.09 5.18 -3.17
N ASN A 191 14.21 3.99 -3.79
CA ASN A 191 14.94 3.84 -5.06
C ASN A 191 14.26 4.58 -6.22
N ASN A 192 12.93 4.61 -6.24
CA ASN A 192 12.14 5.23 -7.30
C ASN A 192 11.43 6.51 -6.85
N PHE A 193 11.80 7.09 -5.70
CA PHE A 193 11.05 8.17 -5.05
C PHE A 193 10.71 9.33 -6.01
N LEU A 194 11.65 9.73 -6.86
CA LEU A 194 11.46 10.83 -7.84
C LEU A 194 11.11 10.35 -9.26
N ALA A 195 10.77 9.07 -9.43
CA ALA A 195 10.40 8.53 -10.74
C ALA A 195 8.91 8.76 -11.11
N TYR A 196 8.03 8.95 -10.13
CA TYR A 196 6.57 9.01 -10.29
C TYR A 196 6.10 10.41 -10.72
N LYS A 197 6.52 10.84 -11.91
CA LYS A 197 6.21 12.19 -12.44
C LYS A 197 4.80 12.27 -13.00
N GLY A 198 4.05 13.31 -12.62
CA GLY A 198 2.72 13.61 -13.16
C GLY A 198 1.57 12.81 -12.53
N VAL A 199 1.81 12.06 -11.46
CA VAL A 199 0.74 11.31 -10.78
C VAL A 199 -0.25 12.23 -10.07
N THR A 200 -1.45 11.74 -9.80
CA THR A 200 -2.50 12.51 -9.11
C THR A 200 -2.20 12.63 -7.62
N LEU A 201 -2.07 11.50 -6.91
CA LEU A 201 -1.75 11.45 -5.49
C LEU A 201 -0.37 10.84 -5.27
N PHE A 202 0.48 11.56 -4.57
CA PHE A 202 1.79 11.07 -4.14
C PHE A 202 1.80 10.94 -2.62
N LYS A 203 1.87 9.70 -2.09
CA LYS A 203 1.67 9.39 -0.65
C LYS A 203 2.93 8.82 0.01
N PRO A 204 3.97 9.58 0.25
CA PRO A 204 5.08 9.16 1.09
C PRO A 204 4.74 9.30 2.58
N ASN A 205 5.55 8.66 3.42
CA ASN A 205 5.65 9.03 4.82
C ASN A 205 6.74 10.11 5.03
N LEU A 206 6.77 10.72 6.22
CA LEU A 206 7.71 11.80 6.53
C LEU A 206 9.19 11.38 6.42
N LYS A 207 9.50 10.10 6.73
CA LYS A 207 10.87 9.56 6.60
C LYS A 207 11.25 9.43 5.12
N GLU A 208 10.37 8.89 4.30
CA GLU A 208 10.57 8.75 2.86
C GLU A 208 10.78 10.11 2.19
N VAL A 209 10.02 11.14 2.62
CA VAL A 209 10.22 12.52 2.14
C VAL A 209 11.63 13.04 2.47
N LYS A 210 12.06 12.89 3.73
CA LYS A 210 13.40 13.33 4.17
C LYS A 210 14.51 12.64 3.39
N GLU A 211 14.38 11.34 3.18
CA GLU A 211 15.36 10.53 2.45
C GLU A 211 15.33 10.81 0.94
N GLY A 212 14.14 10.95 0.35
CA GLY A 212 13.96 11.15 -1.09
C GLY A 212 14.36 12.54 -1.58
N LEU A 213 14.05 13.58 -0.81
CA LEU A 213 14.45 14.95 -1.12
C LEU A 213 15.84 15.32 -0.57
N GLN A 214 16.39 14.52 0.35
CA GLN A 214 17.64 14.81 1.07
C GLN A 214 17.63 16.18 1.77
N VAL A 215 16.48 16.60 2.31
CA VAL A 215 16.30 17.87 3.00
C VAL A 215 15.95 17.67 4.46
N PRO A 216 16.47 18.49 5.37
CA PRO A 216 16.02 18.46 6.75
C PRO A 216 14.61 19.06 6.85
N ILE A 217 13.74 18.38 7.59
CA ILE A 217 12.44 18.94 7.99
C ILE A 217 12.52 19.18 9.50
N PRO A 218 12.75 20.39 9.94
CA PRO A 218 13.09 20.68 11.35
C PRO A 218 11.91 20.43 12.29
N SER A 219 10.70 20.69 11.83
CA SER A 219 9.47 20.49 12.61
C SER A 219 8.28 20.20 11.69
N VAL A 220 7.29 19.47 12.22
CA VAL A 220 6.04 19.18 11.54
C VAL A 220 5.08 20.36 11.79
N THR A 221 5.17 21.38 10.95
CA THR A 221 4.27 22.52 10.90
C THR A 221 3.68 22.65 9.51
N LEU A 222 2.55 23.33 9.39
CA LEU A 222 1.89 23.54 8.10
C LEU A 222 2.83 24.22 7.09
N ASP A 223 3.55 25.26 7.52
CA ASP A 223 4.47 26.01 6.66
C ASP A 223 5.61 25.12 6.14
N ASN A 224 6.25 24.35 7.01
CA ASN A 224 7.33 23.45 6.60
C ASN A 224 6.83 22.35 5.64
N LEU A 225 5.62 21.83 5.86
CA LEU A 225 5.05 20.80 4.99
C LEU A 225 4.61 21.39 3.62
N ARG A 226 4.18 22.64 3.56
CA ARG A 226 3.95 23.34 2.29
C ARG A 226 5.24 23.54 1.49
N LEU A 227 6.35 23.85 2.16
CA LEU A 227 7.67 23.89 1.50
C LEU A 227 8.07 22.52 0.95
N VAL A 228 7.76 21.45 1.68
CA VAL A 228 7.96 20.07 1.22
C VAL A 228 7.12 19.79 -0.03
N HIS A 229 5.83 20.14 -0.02
CA HIS A 229 4.97 19.99 -1.20
C HIS A 229 5.54 20.71 -2.41
N THR A 230 5.96 21.97 -2.24
CA THR A 230 6.56 22.77 -3.32
C THR A 230 7.83 22.10 -3.88
N ALA A 231 8.70 21.58 -3.01
CA ALA A 231 9.90 20.86 -3.43
C ALA A 231 9.54 19.55 -4.19
N LEU A 232 8.60 18.76 -3.67
CA LEU A 232 8.11 17.56 -4.34
C LEU A 232 7.49 17.90 -5.70
N GLN A 233 6.65 18.92 -5.78
CA GLN A 233 5.98 19.34 -7.01
C GLN A 233 6.98 19.78 -8.08
N THR A 234 8.06 20.47 -7.68
CA THR A 234 9.15 20.87 -8.60
C THR A 234 9.80 19.66 -9.27
N HIS A 235 9.97 18.54 -8.55
CA HIS A 235 10.61 17.34 -9.08
C HIS A 235 9.64 16.41 -9.80
N LEU A 236 8.41 16.30 -9.31
CA LEU A 236 7.43 15.28 -9.72
C LEU A 236 6.30 15.82 -10.59
N ALA A 237 6.02 17.12 -10.56
CA ALA A 237 4.84 17.71 -11.21
C ALA A 237 3.52 16.97 -10.86
N HIS A 238 3.45 16.38 -9.67
CA HIS A 238 2.25 15.69 -9.17
C HIS A 238 1.19 16.71 -8.73
N GLN A 239 -0.05 16.27 -8.59
CA GLN A 239 -1.15 17.18 -8.27
C GLN A 239 -1.33 17.36 -6.76
N ILE A 240 -1.26 16.27 -5.99
CA ILE A 240 -1.58 16.26 -4.56
C ILE A 240 -0.49 15.51 -3.79
N SER A 241 0.09 16.18 -2.78
CA SER A 241 0.89 15.51 -1.75
C SER A 241 -0.02 15.01 -0.63
N LEU A 242 0.11 13.74 -0.24
CA LEU A 242 -0.57 13.13 0.89
C LEU A 242 0.47 12.49 1.79
N ILE A 243 0.88 13.17 2.87
CA ILE A 243 2.03 12.73 3.69
C ILE A 243 1.54 12.16 5.03
N THR A 244 1.91 10.91 5.33
CA THR A 244 1.63 10.33 6.66
C THR A 244 2.67 10.82 7.67
N LEU A 245 2.20 11.25 8.86
CA LEU A 245 2.98 11.93 9.89
C LEU A 245 3.04 11.11 11.19
N SER A 246 2.80 9.80 11.11
CA SER A 246 2.70 8.89 12.27
C SER A 246 1.65 9.37 13.28
N GLU A 247 2.01 9.50 14.54
CA GLU A 247 1.13 9.96 15.64
C GLU A 247 0.58 11.38 15.45
N LYS A 248 1.14 12.16 14.52
CA LYS A 248 0.67 13.53 14.22
C LYS A 248 -0.43 13.57 13.17
N GLY A 249 -0.79 12.41 12.61
CA GLY A 249 -1.85 12.29 11.63
C GLY A 249 -1.37 12.33 10.18
N MET A 250 -2.06 13.09 9.35
CA MET A 250 -1.78 13.18 7.92
C MET A 250 -1.81 14.63 7.43
N PHE A 251 -1.00 14.89 6.42
CA PHE A 251 -0.98 16.17 5.72
C PHE A 251 -1.37 15.96 4.27
N PHE A 252 -2.17 16.88 3.72
CA PHE A 252 -2.35 17.00 2.28
C PHE A 252 -2.11 18.43 1.81
N ASP A 253 -1.67 18.57 0.56
CA ASP A 253 -1.52 19.85 -0.14
C ASP A 253 -1.81 19.67 -1.64
N THR A 254 -2.64 20.55 -2.18
CA THR A 254 -3.00 20.63 -3.60
C THR A 254 -2.34 21.80 -4.33
N GLY A 255 -1.50 22.56 -3.63
CA GLY A 255 -1.01 23.87 -4.05
C GLY A 255 -1.92 25.02 -3.57
N ASP A 256 -3.24 24.86 -3.73
CA ASP A 256 -4.22 25.88 -3.29
C ASP A 256 -4.61 25.69 -1.82
N VAL A 257 -4.89 24.46 -1.42
CA VAL A 257 -5.37 24.10 -0.07
C VAL A 257 -4.41 23.12 0.58
N ALA A 258 -3.99 23.41 1.79
CA ALA A 258 -3.15 22.53 2.61
C ALA A 258 -3.70 22.42 4.02
N LYS A 259 -3.72 21.19 4.57
CA LYS A 259 -4.16 20.92 5.94
C LYS A 259 -3.36 19.80 6.59
N ILE A 260 -3.22 19.88 7.92
CA ILE A 260 -2.81 18.77 8.76
C ILE A 260 -4.06 18.23 9.45
N ILE A 261 -4.40 16.97 9.22
CA ILE A 261 -5.49 16.25 9.87
C ILE A 261 -4.88 15.48 11.04
N PRO A 262 -5.20 15.83 12.29
CA PRO A 262 -4.63 15.15 13.45
C PRO A 262 -5.14 13.71 13.55
N THR A 263 -4.32 12.82 14.14
CA THR A 263 -4.77 11.45 14.41
C THR A 263 -5.75 11.41 15.58
N HIS A 264 -6.61 10.39 15.57
CA HIS A 264 -7.46 10.07 16.73
C HIS A 264 -6.68 9.17 17.68
N ILE A 265 -6.80 9.41 19.00
CA ILE A 265 -6.13 8.61 20.03
C ILE A 265 -6.67 7.17 19.98
N ARG A 266 -5.76 6.20 19.82
CA ARG A 266 -6.08 4.77 19.74
C ARG A 266 -5.03 3.94 20.47
N SER A 267 -5.42 2.72 20.84
CA SER A 267 -4.49 1.72 21.39
C SER A 267 -3.80 1.01 20.25
N ILE A 268 -2.50 1.24 20.08
CA ILE A 268 -1.72 0.68 18.97
C ILE A 268 -1.16 -0.69 19.38
N ALA A 269 -1.54 -1.73 18.65
CA ALA A 269 -0.99 -3.08 18.79
C ALA A 269 0.15 -3.33 17.77
N ASP A 270 -0.03 -2.93 16.50
CA ASP A 270 0.96 -3.10 15.43
C ASP A 270 0.72 -2.02 14.35
N VAL A 271 1.77 -1.53 13.72
CA VAL A 271 1.69 -0.55 12.62
C VAL A 271 1.84 -1.18 11.24
N SER A 272 1.98 -2.50 11.16
CA SER A 272 2.18 -3.22 9.91
C SER A 272 0.97 -3.08 8.99
N GLY A 273 1.18 -2.65 7.74
CA GLY A 273 0.11 -2.49 6.75
C GLY A 273 -0.74 -1.22 6.90
N ALA A 274 -0.47 -0.35 7.88
CA ALA A 274 -1.19 0.92 8.02
C ALA A 274 -1.03 1.82 6.79
N GLY A 275 0.18 1.88 6.21
CA GLY A 275 0.45 2.63 4.97
C GLY A 275 -0.38 2.14 3.79
N ASP A 276 -0.48 0.82 3.64
CA ASP A 276 -1.25 0.14 2.59
C ASP A 276 -2.76 0.44 2.73
N THR A 277 -3.26 0.38 3.97
CA THR A 277 -4.67 0.73 4.26
C THR A 277 -4.93 2.21 3.96
N VAL A 278 -4.02 3.09 4.34
CA VAL A 278 -4.14 4.54 4.08
C VAL A 278 -4.22 4.82 2.59
N ILE A 279 -3.32 4.25 1.76
CA ILE A 279 -3.38 4.50 0.32
C ILE A 279 -4.63 3.88 -0.31
N ALA A 280 -5.05 2.69 0.12
CA ALA A 280 -6.25 2.04 -0.38
C ALA A 280 -7.50 2.91 -0.13
N VAL A 281 -7.70 3.37 1.11
CA VAL A 281 -8.86 4.18 1.49
C VAL A 281 -8.81 5.56 0.83
N ALA A 282 -7.67 6.25 0.87
CA ALA A 282 -7.51 7.57 0.23
C ALA A 282 -7.81 7.50 -1.26
N SER A 283 -7.31 6.46 -1.94
CA SER A 283 -7.53 6.22 -3.37
C SER A 283 -9.01 6.02 -3.71
N LEU A 284 -9.71 5.16 -2.97
CA LEU A 284 -11.13 4.89 -3.20
C LEU A 284 -11.99 6.13 -2.95
N VAL A 285 -11.78 6.82 -1.83
CA VAL A 285 -12.55 8.02 -1.49
C VAL A 285 -12.29 9.12 -2.52
N TYR A 286 -11.03 9.33 -2.91
CA TYR A 286 -10.71 10.32 -3.94
C TYR A 286 -11.27 9.94 -5.31
N ALA A 287 -11.22 8.69 -5.71
CA ALA A 287 -11.82 8.23 -6.96
C ALA A 287 -13.34 8.49 -6.99
N ALA A 288 -14.04 8.22 -5.88
CA ALA A 288 -15.49 8.40 -5.76
C ALA A 288 -15.92 9.87 -5.66
N THR A 289 -15.14 10.74 -5.00
CA THR A 289 -15.63 12.07 -4.57
C THR A 289 -14.84 13.24 -5.13
N LYS A 290 -13.61 13.01 -5.60
CA LYS A 290 -12.62 14.06 -5.92
C LYS A 290 -12.31 15.02 -4.78
N ASN A 291 -12.66 14.65 -3.54
CA ASN A 291 -12.45 15.44 -2.34
C ASN A 291 -11.26 14.88 -1.55
N ILE A 292 -10.11 15.56 -1.62
CA ILE A 292 -8.88 15.11 -0.95
C ILE A 292 -8.95 15.27 0.57
N GLU A 293 -9.65 16.27 1.08
CA GLU A 293 -9.82 16.45 2.52
C GLU A 293 -10.57 15.27 3.12
N LEU A 294 -11.73 14.91 2.55
CA LEU A 294 -12.50 13.73 2.97
C LEU A 294 -11.67 12.44 2.82
N ALA A 295 -10.92 12.31 1.72
CA ALA A 295 -10.06 11.15 1.49
C ALA A 295 -8.98 11.03 2.57
N THR A 296 -8.37 12.16 2.97
CA THR A 296 -7.36 12.20 4.03
C THR A 296 -7.95 11.86 5.40
N GLU A 297 -9.11 12.44 5.74
CA GLU A 297 -9.81 12.17 7.01
C GLU A 297 -10.18 10.69 7.15
N MET A 298 -10.81 10.11 6.13
CA MET A 298 -11.21 8.70 6.14
C MET A 298 -9.99 7.76 6.16
N ALA A 299 -8.93 8.09 5.41
CA ALA A 299 -7.69 7.32 5.40
C ALA A 299 -6.96 7.37 6.76
N ASN A 300 -6.96 8.51 7.43
CA ASN A 300 -6.40 8.69 8.77
C ASN A 300 -7.15 7.84 9.81
N ILE A 301 -8.47 7.82 9.76
CA ILE A 301 -9.31 6.95 10.60
C ILE A 301 -8.99 5.49 10.32
N ALA A 302 -8.94 5.08 9.05
CA ALA A 302 -8.69 3.70 8.64
C ALA A 302 -7.30 3.21 9.06
N GLY A 303 -6.26 4.03 8.86
CA GLY A 303 -4.89 3.73 9.33
C GLY A 303 -4.83 3.52 10.84
N GLY A 304 -5.56 4.34 11.62
CA GLY A 304 -5.68 4.15 13.06
C GLY A 304 -6.39 2.85 13.45
N LEU A 305 -7.46 2.49 12.74
CA LEU A 305 -8.24 1.28 13.01
C LEU A 305 -7.43 0.00 12.80
N VAL A 306 -6.65 -0.09 11.72
CA VAL A 306 -5.84 -1.30 11.46
C VAL A 306 -4.65 -1.41 12.40
N CYS A 307 -4.14 -0.31 12.95
CA CYS A 307 -3.09 -0.34 13.97
C CYS A 307 -3.53 -0.96 15.30
N GLU A 308 -4.82 -1.17 15.54
CA GLU A 308 -5.34 -1.88 16.73
C GLU A 308 -5.25 -3.41 16.59
N GLU A 309 -4.97 -3.93 15.39
CA GLU A 309 -4.85 -5.35 15.08
C GLU A 309 -3.37 -5.78 14.99
N VAL A 310 -3.08 -7.05 15.27
CA VAL A 310 -1.71 -7.59 15.15
C VAL A 310 -1.44 -8.09 13.74
N GLY A 311 -0.39 -7.61 13.11
CA GLY A 311 0.02 -7.95 11.75
C GLY A 311 -0.83 -7.27 10.68
N THR A 312 -0.58 -7.60 9.41
CA THR A 312 -1.37 -7.09 8.29
C THR A 312 -2.80 -7.59 8.35
N ALA A 313 -3.76 -6.68 8.43
CA ALA A 313 -5.19 -6.97 8.46
C ALA A 313 -5.94 -6.08 7.46
N ALA A 314 -6.99 -6.64 6.84
CA ALA A 314 -7.90 -5.84 6.04
C ALA A 314 -8.73 -4.90 6.91
N ILE A 315 -8.99 -3.70 6.40
CA ILE A 315 -9.90 -2.77 7.06
C ILE A 315 -11.31 -3.36 7.19
N ASN A 316 -11.90 -3.25 8.36
CA ASN A 316 -13.30 -3.63 8.56
C ASN A 316 -14.23 -2.53 8.06
N LYS A 317 -14.94 -2.80 6.95
CA LYS A 317 -15.85 -1.86 6.28
C LYS A 317 -16.90 -1.25 7.21
N SER A 318 -17.55 -2.09 8.02
CA SER A 318 -18.64 -1.65 8.91
C SER A 318 -18.10 -0.78 10.05
N ARG A 319 -16.93 -1.13 10.57
CA ARG A 319 -16.27 -0.35 11.62
C ARG A 319 -15.80 1.01 11.09
N LEU A 320 -15.18 1.05 9.90
CA LEU A 320 -14.79 2.30 9.26
C LEU A 320 -15.99 3.21 9.00
N LEU A 321 -17.09 2.66 8.50
CA LEU A 321 -18.33 3.41 8.28
C LEU A 321 -18.87 4.03 9.57
N ALA A 322 -18.91 3.25 10.66
CA ALA A 322 -19.36 3.72 11.97
C ALA A 322 -18.49 4.86 12.51
N GLU A 323 -17.15 4.70 12.42
CA GLU A 323 -16.21 5.73 12.87
C GLU A 323 -16.29 7.01 12.03
N CYS A 324 -16.43 6.90 10.70
CA CYS A 324 -16.62 8.08 9.84
C CYS A 324 -17.90 8.85 10.19
N LYS A 325 -19.01 8.15 10.46
CA LYS A 325 -20.24 8.78 10.90
C LYS A 325 -20.10 9.47 12.26
N LEU A 326 -19.34 8.87 13.17
CA LEU A 326 -19.13 9.43 14.50
C LEU A 326 -18.23 10.67 14.47
N LEU A 327 -17.15 10.62 13.70
CA LEU A 327 -16.05 11.59 13.77
C LEU A 327 -16.16 12.72 12.73
N LEU A 328 -16.85 12.49 11.60
CA LEU A 328 -16.88 13.42 10.47
C LEU A 328 -18.28 14.05 10.20
N VAL A 329 -19.29 13.75 11.01
CA VAL A 329 -20.66 14.30 10.89
C VAL A 329 -20.91 15.41 11.93
N SER A 330 -19.89 16.03 12.49
CA SER A 330 -20.06 17.17 13.41
C SER A 330 -20.19 18.51 12.70
#